data_a51f572fb1f21159ca07bf3421491356
#
_entry.id   a51f572fb1f21159ca07bf3421491356
#
_cell.length_a   1.000
_cell.length_b   1.000
_cell.length_c   1.000
_cell.angle_alpha   90.00
_cell.angle_beta   90.00
_cell.angle_gamma   90.00
#
_symmetry.space_group_name_H-M   'P 1'
#
loop_
_entity.id
_entity.type
_entity.pdbx_description
1 polymer ?
#
loop_
_entity_poly.entity_id
_entity_poly.type
_entity_poly.pdbx_seq_one_letter_code
_entity_poly.pdbx_strand_id
1 'polypeptide(L)'
;MSKEKDELKNLITFSTFILSLNTAALVHLGELPDPVTNKKQVNLTLAKHTIDTLEMLKEKTKGNLTFEEEKLLQSILYELKLKYVKLID
;
A
#
# COMPACT_ATOMS: atom_id res chain seq x y z
N MET A 1 7.08 29.44 -6.21
CA MET A 1 5.73 28.92 -6.54
C MET A 1 5.78 27.74 -7.46
N SER A 2 6.36 27.88 -8.65
CA SER A 2 6.46 26.79 -9.59
C SER A 2 7.25 25.60 -9.01
N LYS A 3 8.29 25.86 -8.24
CA LYS A 3 9.14 24.83 -7.64
C LYS A 3 8.38 23.96 -6.65
N GLU A 4 7.54 24.57 -5.81
CA GLU A 4 6.71 23.81 -4.87
C GLU A 4 5.66 22.94 -5.59
N LYS A 5 5.03 23.51 -6.62
CA LYS A 5 4.07 22.77 -7.44
C LYS A 5 4.73 21.60 -8.15
N ASP A 6 5.95 21.80 -8.67
CA ASP A 6 6.68 20.74 -9.35
C ASP A 6 7.09 19.63 -8.40
N GLU A 7 7.50 19.97 -7.17
CA GLU A 7 7.84 19.00 -6.15
C GLU A 7 6.63 18.17 -5.73
N LEU A 8 5.49 18.81 -5.52
CA LEU A 8 4.24 18.11 -5.19
C LEU A 8 3.78 17.22 -6.34
N LYS A 9 3.92 17.70 -7.58
CA LYS A 9 3.55 16.97 -8.77
C LYS A 9 4.40 15.71 -8.92
N ASN A 10 5.69 15.81 -8.60
CA ASN A 10 6.62 14.67 -8.66
C ASN A 10 6.33 13.61 -7.60
N LEU A 11 5.63 13.97 -6.52
CA LEU A 11 5.23 13.03 -5.48
C LEU A 11 3.95 12.28 -5.82
N ILE A 12 3.18 12.78 -6.79
CA ILE A 12 1.93 12.14 -7.20
C ILE A 12 2.24 11.16 -8.32
N THR A 13 2.64 9.95 -7.95
CA THR A 13 2.93 8.87 -8.88
C THR A 13 2.17 7.63 -8.46
N PHE A 14 2.04 6.69 -9.38
CA PHE A 14 1.43 5.40 -9.05
C PHE A 14 2.22 4.70 -7.94
N SER A 15 3.55 4.73 -8.02
CA SER A 15 4.40 4.12 -7.00
C SER A 15 4.20 4.73 -5.62
N THR A 16 4.16 6.06 -5.49
CA THR A 16 3.93 6.69 -4.19
C THR A 16 2.54 6.41 -3.67
N PHE A 17 1.56 6.29 -4.55
CA PHE A 17 0.19 5.94 -4.17
C PHE A 17 0.12 4.53 -3.57
N ILE A 18 0.67 3.52 -4.26
CA ILE A 18 0.63 2.15 -3.73
C ILE A 18 1.51 1.98 -2.50
N LEU A 19 2.58 2.77 -2.36
CA LEU A 19 3.39 2.76 -1.15
C LEU A 19 2.60 3.31 0.05
N SER A 20 1.74 4.31 -0.16
CA SER A 20 0.88 4.81 0.91
C SER A 20 -0.14 3.77 1.33
N LEU A 21 -0.69 3.01 0.39
CA LEU A 21 -1.59 1.90 0.70
C LEU A 21 -0.86 0.78 1.45
N ASN A 22 0.38 0.51 1.07
CA ASN A 22 1.22 -0.45 1.77
C ASN A 22 1.42 -0.04 3.24
N THR A 23 1.72 1.22 3.48
CA THR A 23 1.88 1.74 4.84
C THR A 23 0.59 1.57 5.64
N ALA A 24 -0.56 1.92 5.06
CA ALA A 24 -1.85 1.74 5.71
C ALA A 24 -2.10 0.27 6.05
N ALA A 25 -1.80 -0.63 5.13
CA ALA A 25 -1.96 -2.07 5.38
C ALA A 25 -1.05 -2.54 6.51
N LEU A 26 0.19 -2.06 6.56
CA LEU A 26 1.13 -2.43 7.62
C LEU A 26 0.65 -1.94 8.99
N VAL A 27 0.03 -0.76 9.03
CA VAL A 27 -0.60 -0.27 10.27
C VAL A 27 -1.72 -1.22 10.70
N HIS A 28 -2.59 -1.59 9.77
CA HIS A 28 -3.72 -2.49 10.07
C HIS A 28 -3.28 -3.90 10.43
N LEU A 29 -2.11 -4.33 9.94
CA LEU A 29 -1.53 -5.62 10.28
C LEU A 29 -0.76 -5.61 11.61
N GLY A 30 -0.67 -4.43 12.24
CA GLY A 30 0.04 -4.29 13.52
C GLY A 30 1.54 -4.21 13.40
N GLU A 31 2.08 -4.06 12.17
CA GLU A 31 3.51 -3.95 11.94
C GLU A 31 4.05 -2.54 12.24
N LEU A 32 3.20 -1.54 12.03
CA LEU A 32 3.54 -0.13 12.28
C LEU A 32 2.51 0.47 13.23
N PRO A 33 2.94 1.45 14.07
CA PRO A 33 2.00 2.11 14.96
C PRO A 33 1.02 2.98 14.18
N ASP A 34 -0.22 3.06 14.67
CA ASP A 34 -1.22 3.97 14.17
C ASP A 34 -0.73 5.41 14.42
N PRO A 35 -0.72 6.29 13.40
CA PRO A 35 -0.21 7.65 13.58
C PRO A 35 -1.06 8.52 14.53
N VAL A 36 -2.31 8.15 14.75
CA VAL A 36 -3.21 8.89 15.66
C VAL A 36 -3.00 8.45 17.10
N THR A 37 -3.01 7.15 17.35
CA THR A 37 -2.91 6.59 18.71
C THR A 37 -1.48 6.28 19.13
N ASN A 38 -0.56 6.23 18.18
CA ASN A 38 0.83 5.85 18.38
C ASN A 38 0.99 4.43 18.97
N LYS A 39 0.00 3.58 18.73
CA LYS A 39 -0.01 2.19 19.20
C LYS A 39 -0.11 1.24 18.04
N LYS A 40 0.54 0.07 18.18
CA LYS A 40 0.42 -1.02 17.22
C LYS A 40 -0.85 -1.79 17.56
N GLN A 41 -1.69 -1.98 16.57
CA GLN A 41 -2.98 -2.63 16.77
C GLN A 41 -3.39 -3.35 15.48
N VAL A 42 -3.85 -4.59 15.61
CA VAL A 42 -4.28 -5.37 14.45
C VAL A 42 -5.74 -5.10 14.17
N ASN A 43 -6.06 -4.82 12.91
CA ASN A 43 -7.43 -4.74 12.41
C ASN A 43 -7.48 -5.53 11.11
N LEU A 44 -7.86 -6.80 11.20
CA LEU A 44 -7.84 -7.71 10.06
C LEU A 44 -8.84 -7.30 8.98
N THR A 45 -9.97 -6.74 9.35
CA THR A 45 -10.97 -6.27 8.38
C THR A 45 -10.41 -5.16 7.50
N LEU A 46 -9.79 -4.15 8.12
CA LEU A 46 -9.19 -3.04 7.37
C LEU A 46 -7.95 -3.49 6.60
N ALA A 47 -7.17 -4.41 7.17
CA ALA A 47 -6.02 -4.99 6.46
C ALA A 47 -6.46 -5.68 5.17
N LYS A 48 -7.50 -6.53 5.26
CA LYS A 48 -8.04 -7.22 4.10
C LYS A 48 -8.58 -6.23 3.09
N HIS A 49 -9.29 -5.21 3.54
CA HIS A 49 -9.83 -4.17 2.66
C HIS A 49 -8.72 -3.48 1.86
N THR A 50 -7.61 -3.16 2.51
CA THR A 50 -6.50 -2.51 1.83
C THR A 50 -5.81 -3.45 0.84
N ILE A 51 -5.63 -4.71 1.21
CA ILE A 51 -5.06 -5.72 0.31
C ILE A 51 -5.98 -5.92 -0.91
N ASP A 52 -7.28 -6.01 -0.69
CA ASP A 52 -8.25 -6.18 -1.79
C ASP A 52 -8.24 -4.94 -2.70
N THR A 53 -8.04 -3.75 -2.14
CA THR A 53 -7.89 -2.52 -2.93
C THR A 53 -6.67 -2.60 -3.84
N LEU A 54 -5.55 -3.09 -3.33
CA LEU A 54 -4.34 -3.29 -4.13
C LEU A 54 -4.55 -4.33 -5.21
N GLU A 55 -5.27 -5.41 -4.91
CA GLU A 55 -5.63 -6.43 -5.92
C GLU A 55 -6.49 -5.81 -7.03
N MET A 56 -7.46 -5.00 -6.67
CA MET A 56 -8.31 -4.31 -7.63
C MET A 56 -7.46 -3.39 -8.53
N LEU A 57 -6.52 -2.66 -7.94
CA LEU A 57 -5.63 -1.79 -8.71
C LEU A 57 -4.79 -2.60 -9.69
N LYS A 58 -4.30 -3.76 -9.26
CA LYS A 58 -3.52 -4.65 -10.13
C LYS A 58 -4.33 -5.04 -11.37
N GLU A 59 -5.59 -5.41 -11.19
CA GLU A 59 -6.46 -5.77 -12.31
C GLU A 59 -6.78 -4.56 -13.21
N LYS A 60 -7.10 -3.43 -12.61
CA LYS A 60 -7.50 -2.24 -13.35
C LYS A 60 -6.36 -1.59 -14.13
N THR A 61 -5.12 -1.78 -13.69
CA THR A 61 -3.95 -1.19 -14.34
C THR A 61 -3.20 -2.16 -15.23
N LYS A 62 -3.72 -3.36 -15.41
CA LYS A 62 -3.07 -4.43 -16.20
C LYS A 62 -2.74 -3.92 -17.61
N GLY A 63 -1.47 -4.07 -17.99
CA GLY A 63 -0.99 -3.62 -19.29
C GLY A 63 -0.70 -2.12 -19.38
N ASN A 64 -0.88 -1.39 -18.28
CA ASN A 64 -0.72 0.07 -18.27
C ASN A 64 0.35 0.56 -17.29
N LEU A 65 1.10 -0.35 -16.70
CA LEU A 65 2.15 -0.02 -15.74
C LEU A 65 3.53 -0.16 -16.38
N THR A 66 4.48 0.62 -15.88
CA THR A 66 5.88 0.37 -16.22
C THR A 66 6.31 -0.93 -15.54
N PHE A 67 7.43 -1.47 -15.99
CA PHE A 67 7.99 -2.68 -15.40
C PHE A 67 8.24 -2.50 -13.89
N GLU A 68 8.79 -1.34 -13.50
CA GLU A 68 9.09 -1.04 -12.09
C GLU A 68 7.82 -0.92 -11.26
N GLU A 69 6.79 -0.29 -11.80
CA GLU A 69 5.49 -0.15 -11.10
C GLU A 69 4.85 -1.51 -10.88
N GLU A 70 4.85 -2.34 -11.92
CA GLU A 70 4.27 -3.68 -11.83
C GLU A 70 5.02 -4.53 -10.80
N LYS A 71 6.35 -4.49 -10.84
CA LYS A 71 7.18 -5.25 -9.92
C LYS A 71 6.97 -4.81 -8.47
N LEU A 72 6.88 -3.50 -8.24
CA LEU A 72 6.64 -2.96 -6.90
C LEU A 72 5.28 -3.42 -6.37
N LEU A 73 4.24 -3.32 -7.18
CA LEU A 73 2.89 -3.75 -6.79
C LEU A 73 2.84 -5.23 -6.46
N GLN A 74 3.48 -6.07 -7.28
CA GLN A 74 3.57 -7.51 -7.04
C GLN A 74 4.28 -7.81 -5.72
N SER A 75 5.40 -7.13 -5.45
CA SER A 75 6.16 -7.32 -4.22
C SER A 75 5.34 -6.93 -2.98
N ILE A 76 4.67 -5.79 -3.04
CA ILE A 76 3.82 -5.30 -1.96
C ILE A 76 2.72 -6.31 -1.67
N LEU A 77 2.00 -6.76 -2.69
CA LEU A 77 0.91 -7.71 -2.53
C LEU A 77 1.39 -9.03 -1.93
N TYR A 78 2.52 -9.54 -2.42
CA TYR A 78 3.09 -10.78 -1.91
C TYR A 78 3.38 -10.66 -0.41
N GLU A 79 4.07 -9.62 0.00
CA GLU A 79 4.45 -9.41 1.40
C GLU A 79 3.23 -9.22 2.31
N LEU A 80 2.27 -8.41 1.87
CA LEU A 80 1.08 -8.14 2.67
C LEU A 80 0.22 -9.38 2.84
N LYS A 81 0.04 -10.15 1.78
CA LYS A 81 -0.73 -11.40 1.85
C LYS A 81 -0.08 -12.41 2.77
N LEU A 82 1.25 -12.51 2.72
CA LEU A 82 1.99 -13.41 3.58
C LEU A 82 1.79 -13.03 5.06
N LYS A 83 1.90 -11.74 5.38
CA LYS A 83 1.71 -11.24 6.74
C LYS A 83 0.27 -11.44 7.21
N TYR A 84 -0.70 -11.21 6.33
CA TYR A 84 -2.11 -11.42 6.65
C TYR A 84 -2.39 -12.88 6.98
N VAL A 85 -1.91 -13.81 6.15
CA VAL A 85 -2.13 -15.25 6.36
C VAL A 85 -1.54 -15.70 7.70
N LYS A 86 -0.38 -15.19 8.07
CA LYS A 86 0.25 -15.52 9.34
C LYS A 86 -0.60 -15.10 10.55
N LEU A 87 -1.36 -14.02 10.41
CA LEU A 87 -2.19 -13.53 11.51
C LEU A 87 -3.50 -14.31 11.64
N ILE A 88 -4.03 -14.86 10.56
CA ILE A 88 -5.28 -15.62 10.60
C ILE A 88 -5.07 -17.11 10.83
N ASP A 89 -3.84 -17.60 10.70
CA ASP A 89 -3.50 -18.99 11.02
C ASP A 89 -3.32 -19.14 12.56
#